data_a51fc5bcd24901fd7ce8a84cfd4dcff0
#
_entry.id   a51fc5bcd24901fd7ce8a84cfd4dcff0
#
_cell.length_a   1.000
_cell.length_b   1.000
_cell.length_c   1.000
_cell.angle_alpha   90.00
_cell.angle_beta   90.00
_cell.angle_gamma   90.00
#
_symmetry.space_group_name_H-M   'P 1'
#
loop_
_entity.id
_entity.type
_entity.pdbx_description
1 polymer ?
#
loop_
_entity_poly.entity_id
_entity_poly.type
_entity_poly.pdbx_seq_one_letter_code
_entity_poly.pdbx_strand_id
1 'polypeptide(L)'
;MKNVEIKSFTNPDHHGVLPDNLGEAQVLNFQGGQTKISRMRILPGWRWSTHMKEMMGTESCQVPHLGVITSGTVRVLHDDGTEATYGAGDAYMILPGHDAWVEGNEPVEGFEFSGGWADSLPSSS
;
A
#
# COMPACT_ATOMS: atom_id res chain seq x y z
N MET A 1 -4.82 -8.72 -27.23
CA MET A 1 -4.99 -7.68 -26.18
C MET A 1 -6.40 -7.11 -26.28
N LYS A 2 -7.05 -6.97 -25.16
CA LYS A 2 -8.36 -6.31 -25.12
C LYS A 2 -8.17 -4.81 -25.10
N ASN A 3 -9.03 -4.10 -25.82
CA ASN A 3 -9.01 -2.64 -25.79
C ASN A 3 -9.75 -2.05 -24.60
N VAL A 4 -10.54 -2.86 -23.92
CA VAL A 4 -11.24 -2.46 -22.69
C VAL A 4 -11.20 -3.63 -21.74
N GLU A 5 -10.76 -3.39 -20.51
CA GLU A 5 -10.79 -4.37 -19.44
C GLU A 5 -11.48 -3.75 -18.23
N ILE A 6 -12.41 -4.50 -17.65
CA ILE A 6 -13.14 -4.06 -16.47
C ILE A 6 -13.04 -5.17 -15.42
N LYS A 7 -12.59 -4.81 -14.22
CA LYS A 7 -12.47 -5.75 -13.11
C LYS A 7 -13.03 -5.12 -11.84
N SER A 8 -13.33 -5.95 -10.86
CA SER A 8 -13.92 -5.50 -9.61
C SER A 8 -13.03 -5.89 -8.42
N PHE A 9 -12.88 -5.00 -7.46
CA PHE A 9 -12.18 -5.31 -6.21
C PHE A 9 -12.93 -6.35 -5.36
N THR A 10 -14.19 -6.64 -5.67
CA THR A 10 -14.91 -7.72 -5.00
C THR A 10 -14.46 -9.11 -5.46
N ASN A 11 -13.73 -9.16 -6.57
CA ASN A 11 -13.15 -10.40 -7.11
C ASN A 11 -11.72 -10.11 -7.56
N PRO A 12 -10.80 -9.83 -6.63
CA PRO A 12 -9.45 -9.39 -6.99
C PRO A 12 -8.60 -10.53 -7.53
N ASP A 13 -7.57 -10.18 -8.29
CA ASP A 13 -6.57 -11.13 -8.75
C ASP A 13 -5.69 -11.61 -7.60
N HIS A 14 -5.49 -10.77 -6.59
CA HIS A 14 -4.82 -11.13 -5.34
C HIS A 14 -5.46 -10.39 -4.18
N HIS A 15 -5.66 -11.09 -3.07
CA HIS A 15 -6.12 -10.51 -1.81
C HIS A 15 -5.07 -10.81 -0.74
N GLY A 16 -4.27 -9.82 -0.39
CA GLY A 16 -3.22 -9.95 0.61
C GLY A 16 -3.66 -9.40 1.96
N VAL A 17 -3.11 -9.99 3.02
CA VAL A 17 -3.37 -9.54 4.40
C VAL A 17 -2.09 -9.00 5.01
N LEU A 18 -2.23 -7.93 5.80
CA LEU A 18 -1.12 -7.35 6.54
C LEU A 18 -0.86 -8.14 7.82
N PRO A 19 0.40 -8.17 8.29
CA PRO A 19 0.73 -8.86 9.55
C PRO A 19 -0.09 -8.31 10.71
N ASP A 20 -0.31 -9.17 11.72
CA ASP A 20 -0.96 -8.82 12.98
C ASP A 20 -2.40 -8.32 12.81
N ASN A 21 -3.07 -8.74 11.75
CA ASN A 21 -4.43 -8.33 11.43
C ASN A 21 -4.57 -6.81 11.27
N LEU A 22 -3.53 -6.14 10.76
CA LEU A 22 -3.50 -4.69 10.63
C LEU A 22 -3.94 -4.18 9.27
N GLY A 23 -4.65 -5.01 8.50
CA GLY A 23 -5.28 -4.55 7.28
C GLY A 23 -5.17 -5.54 6.13
N GLU A 24 -5.51 -5.06 4.95
CA GLU A 24 -5.58 -5.87 3.75
C GLU A 24 -5.42 -5.02 2.49
N ALA A 25 -5.14 -5.69 1.39
CA ALA A 25 -5.10 -5.06 0.07
C ALA A 25 -5.64 -6.02 -0.98
N GLN A 26 -6.38 -5.47 -1.93
CA GLN A 26 -6.85 -6.20 -3.11
C GLN A 26 -6.12 -5.65 -4.33
N VAL A 27 -5.67 -6.54 -5.21
CA VAL A 27 -4.90 -6.17 -6.40
C VAL A 27 -5.68 -6.57 -7.65
N LEU A 28 -5.79 -5.64 -8.59
CA LEU A 28 -6.31 -5.90 -9.92
C LEU A 28 -5.17 -5.77 -10.93
N ASN A 29 -5.03 -6.78 -11.79
CA ASN A 29 -4.04 -6.80 -12.85
C ASN A 29 -4.73 -6.51 -14.18
N PHE A 30 -4.14 -5.61 -14.94
CA PHE A 30 -4.59 -5.28 -16.29
C PHE A 30 -3.45 -5.53 -17.27
N GLN A 31 -3.78 -5.77 -18.52
CA GLN A 31 -2.81 -5.98 -19.60
C GLN A 31 -1.79 -7.09 -19.25
N GLY A 32 -2.30 -8.21 -18.74
CA GLY A 32 -1.44 -9.32 -18.35
C GLY A 32 -0.50 -9.03 -17.17
N GLY A 33 -0.84 -8.06 -16.34
CA GLY A 33 -0.04 -7.68 -15.18
C GLY A 33 0.90 -6.50 -15.42
N GLN A 34 0.88 -5.91 -16.60
CA GLN A 34 1.69 -4.73 -16.89
C GLN A 34 1.22 -3.50 -16.11
N THR A 35 -0.09 -3.45 -15.84
CA THR A 35 -0.68 -2.36 -15.07
C THR A 35 -1.42 -2.95 -13.89
N LYS A 36 -1.24 -2.37 -12.71
CA LYS A 36 -1.86 -2.85 -11.48
C LYS A 36 -2.49 -1.71 -10.73
N ILE A 37 -3.61 -2.00 -10.08
CA ILE A 37 -4.23 -1.08 -9.12
C ILE A 37 -4.45 -1.87 -7.84
N SER A 38 -3.98 -1.34 -6.73
CA SER A 38 -4.21 -1.93 -5.42
C SER A 38 -5.14 -1.03 -4.62
N ARG A 39 -6.14 -1.62 -3.99
CA ARG A 39 -6.95 -0.95 -2.98
C ARG A 39 -6.47 -1.43 -1.63
N MET A 40 -6.18 -0.52 -0.71
CA MET A 40 -5.64 -0.87 0.59
C MET A 40 -6.49 -0.31 1.72
N ARG A 41 -6.52 -1.04 2.83
CA ARG A 41 -7.07 -0.61 4.11
C ARG A 41 -6.08 -1.00 5.19
N ILE A 42 -5.54 -0.01 5.89
CA ILE A 42 -4.50 -0.20 6.90
C ILE A 42 -5.00 0.37 8.22
N LEU A 43 -4.93 -0.44 9.27
CA LEU A 43 -5.51 -0.08 10.56
C LEU A 43 -4.54 0.73 11.43
N PRO A 44 -5.08 1.52 12.37
CA PRO A 44 -4.25 2.21 13.36
C PRO A 44 -3.34 1.25 14.09
N GLY A 45 -2.13 1.71 14.37
CA GLY A 45 -1.09 0.90 15.01
C GLY A 45 -0.10 0.29 14.04
N TRP A 46 -0.42 0.27 12.75
CA TRP A 46 0.52 -0.25 11.75
C TRP A 46 1.69 0.72 11.53
N ARG A 47 2.88 0.11 11.46
CA ARG A 47 4.12 0.83 11.10
C ARG A 47 4.98 -0.12 10.28
N TRP A 48 5.51 0.35 9.16
CA TRP A 48 6.31 -0.49 8.28
C TRP A 48 7.51 -1.10 9.02
N SER A 49 8.28 -0.31 9.76
CA SER A 49 9.48 -0.79 10.45
C SER A 49 9.18 -1.79 11.57
N THR A 50 7.97 -1.78 12.12
CA THR A 50 7.56 -2.74 13.16
C THR A 50 6.97 -4.01 12.55
N HIS A 51 6.15 -3.89 11.51
CA HIS A 51 5.31 -4.99 11.05
C HIS A 51 5.75 -5.60 9.72
N MET A 52 6.51 -4.85 8.91
CA MET A 52 6.88 -5.27 7.56
C MET A 52 8.38 -5.50 7.37
N LYS A 53 9.20 -4.82 8.14
CA LYS A 53 10.66 -4.81 7.95
C LYS A 53 11.27 -6.20 7.92
N GLU A 54 10.92 -7.03 8.89
CA GLU A 54 11.46 -8.38 9.00
C GLU A 54 11.04 -9.24 7.81
N MET A 55 9.77 -9.16 7.43
CA MET A 55 9.23 -9.90 6.29
C MET A 55 9.87 -9.46 4.97
N MET A 56 10.09 -8.15 4.81
CA MET A 56 10.64 -7.59 3.58
C MET A 56 12.16 -7.72 3.50
N GLY A 57 12.84 -7.87 4.65
CA GLY A 57 14.29 -8.12 4.69
C GLY A 57 15.16 -6.90 4.39
N THR A 58 14.63 -5.69 4.53
CA THR A 58 15.38 -4.46 4.27
C THR A 58 15.27 -3.52 5.47
N GLU A 59 16.22 -2.58 5.60
CA GLU A 59 16.23 -1.61 6.69
C GLU A 59 15.11 -0.58 6.58
N SER A 60 14.72 -0.24 5.36
CA SER A 60 13.59 0.63 5.07
C SER A 60 12.84 0.10 3.86
N CYS A 61 11.64 0.62 3.62
CA CYS A 61 10.83 0.17 2.49
C CYS A 61 11.47 0.60 1.18
N GLN A 62 11.79 -0.36 0.33
CA GLN A 62 12.42 -0.11 -0.97
C GLN A 62 11.41 -0.10 -2.13
N VAL A 63 10.13 -0.18 -1.82
CA VAL A 63 9.07 -0.15 -2.83
C VAL A 63 8.71 1.30 -3.13
N PRO A 64 8.77 1.73 -4.39
CA PRO A 64 8.25 3.05 -4.74
C PRO A 64 6.71 3.04 -4.70
N HIS A 65 6.13 4.17 -4.31
CA HIS A 65 4.67 4.29 -4.23
C HIS A 65 4.18 5.47 -5.04
N LEU A 66 3.04 5.28 -5.69
CA LEU A 66 2.25 6.33 -6.32
C LEU A 66 0.79 6.01 -6.04
N GLY A 67 0.10 6.90 -5.35
CA GLY A 67 -1.27 6.61 -4.97
C GLY A 67 -2.05 7.80 -4.49
N VAL A 68 -3.26 7.50 -3.99
CA VAL A 68 -4.19 8.48 -3.43
C VAL A 68 -4.78 7.91 -2.15
N ILE A 69 -5.03 8.78 -1.18
CA ILE A 69 -5.71 8.42 0.07
C ILE A 69 -7.13 8.96 0.03
N THR A 70 -8.08 8.12 0.39
CA THR A 70 -9.49 8.49 0.48
C THR A 70 -9.98 8.64 1.91
N SER A 71 -9.28 8.03 2.88
CA SER A 71 -9.64 8.08 4.29
C SER A 71 -8.40 7.85 5.14
N GLY A 72 -8.34 8.49 6.31
CA GLY A 72 -7.22 8.34 7.23
C GLY A 72 -6.02 9.20 6.90
N THR A 73 -4.94 9.00 7.66
CA THR A 73 -3.72 9.81 7.55
C THR A 73 -2.49 8.92 7.71
N VAL A 74 -1.49 9.16 6.88
CA VAL A 74 -0.21 8.44 6.90
C VAL A 74 0.91 9.45 7.15
N ARG A 75 1.87 9.05 7.99
CA ARG A 75 3.11 9.79 8.12
C ARG A 75 4.25 8.97 7.54
N VAL A 76 5.14 9.62 6.79
CA VAL A 76 6.28 8.98 6.15
C VAL A 76 7.56 9.69 6.57
N LEU A 77 8.62 8.87 6.81
CA LEU A 77 9.96 9.34 7.10
C LEU A 77 10.92 8.67 6.11
N HIS A 78 11.53 9.47 5.27
CA HIS A 78 12.50 8.97 4.30
C HIS A 78 13.89 8.88 4.92
N ASP A 79 14.74 7.98 4.40
CA ASP A 79 16.10 7.79 4.88
C ASP A 79 16.95 9.07 4.75
N ASP A 80 16.59 9.97 3.83
CA ASP A 80 17.26 11.27 3.66
C ASP A 80 16.84 12.31 4.69
N GLY A 81 15.94 11.96 5.62
CA GLY A 81 15.45 12.86 6.66
C GLY A 81 14.17 13.61 6.31
N THR A 82 13.68 13.49 5.08
CA THR A 82 12.41 14.11 4.70
C THR A 82 11.26 13.44 5.44
N GLU A 83 10.41 14.23 6.06
CA GLU A 83 9.17 13.77 6.68
C GLU A 83 7.98 14.46 6.01
N ALA A 84 6.89 13.71 5.90
CA ALA A 84 5.65 14.26 5.36
C ALA A 84 4.45 13.53 5.97
N THR A 85 3.32 14.21 5.96
CA THR A 85 2.03 13.65 6.38
C THR A 85 1.06 13.85 5.23
N TYR A 86 0.32 12.82 4.89
CA TYR A 86 -0.69 12.91 3.85
C TYR A 86 -1.95 12.15 4.26
N GLY A 87 -3.07 12.58 3.75
CA GLY A 87 -4.37 12.04 4.16
C GLY A 87 -5.42 12.16 3.08
N ALA A 88 -6.68 12.06 3.51
CA ALA A 88 -7.83 12.05 2.60
C ALA A 88 -7.78 13.21 1.62
N GLY A 89 -7.87 12.89 0.33
CA GLY A 89 -7.82 13.87 -0.75
C GLY A 89 -6.43 14.13 -1.31
N ASP A 90 -5.38 13.56 -0.69
CA ASP A 90 -4.01 13.76 -1.17
C ASP A 90 -3.59 12.64 -2.12
N ALA A 91 -2.80 13.02 -3.13
CA ALA A 91 -2.02 12.11 -3.93
C ALA A 91 -0.58 12.15 -3.44
N TYR A 92 0.12 11.03 -3.50
CA TYR A 92 1.49 10.94 -3.01
C TYR A 92 2.37 10.13 -3.93
N MET A 93 3.64 10.50 -3.95
CA MET A 93 4.71 9.74 -4.58
C MET A 93 5.82 9.59 -3.55
N ILE A 94 6.29 8.35 -3.32
CA ILE A 94 7.35 8.08 -2.35
C ILE A 94 8.40 7.21 -3.03
N LEU A 95 9.64 7.67 -3.02
CA LEU A 95 10.76 6.94 -3.58
C LEU A 95 11.24 5.85 -2.59
N PRO A 96 11.97 4.82 -3.08
CA PRO A 96 12.53 3.81 -2.18
C PRO A 96 13.36 4.42 -1.05
N GLY A 97 13.34 3.77 0.12
CA GLY A 97 14.12 4.21 1.28
C GLY A 97 13.29 4.98 2.30
N HIS A 98 12.17 4.41 2.76
CA HIS A 98 11.30 5.10 3.70
C HIS A 98 10.70 4.16 4.75
N ASP A 99 10.26 4.75 5.86
CA ASP A 99 9.36 4.15 6.84
C ASP A 99 8.03 4.91 6.77
N ALA A 100 6.96 4.27 7.18
CA ALA A 100 5.64 4.89 7.18
C ALA A 100 4.75 4.26 8.25
N TRP A 101 3.81 5.03 8.76
CA TRP A 101 2.86 4.53 9.75
C TRP A 101 1.53 5.24 9.65
N VAL A 102 0.49 4.57 10.18
CA VAL A 102 -0.83 5.17 10.30
C VAL A 102 -0.79 6.19 11.43
N GLU A 103 -1.14 7.43 11.11
CA GLU A 103 -1.21 8.52 12.08
C GLU A 103 -2.65 8.62 12.57
N GLY A 104 -2.83 8.64 13.89
CA GLY A 104 -4.16 8.79 14.47
C GLY A 104 -4.93 7.48 14.61
N ASN A 105 -6.25 7.59 14.77
CA ASN A 105 -7.12 6.47 15.17
C ASN A 105 -8.07 6.00 14.08
N GLU A 106 -7.94 6.53 12.86
CA GLU A 106 -8.79 6.12 11.74
C GLU A 106 -8.03 5.17 10.82
N PRO A 107 -8.69 4.15 10.27
CA PRO A 107 -8.07 3.34 9.23
C PRO A 107 -7.70 4.20 8.03
N VAL A 108 -6.58 3.84 7.40
CA VAL A 108 -6.16 4.45 6.14
C VAL A 108 -6.77 3.63 5.00
N GLU A 109 -7.42 4.31 4.07
CA GLU A 109 -7.94 3.69 2.86
C GLU A 109 -7.48 4.47 1.65
N GLY A 110 -7.14 3.76 0.59
CA GLY A 110 -6.67 4.40 -0.62
C GLY A 110 -6.35 3.41 -1.72
N PHE A 111 -5.75 3.95 -2.78
CA PHE A 111 -5.38 3.18 -3.96
C PHE A 111 -3.94 3.50 -4.35
N GLU A 112 -3.22 2.46 -4.79
CA GLU A 112 -1.89 2.63 -5.35
C GLU A 112 -1.83 2.07 -6.77
N PHE A 113 -1.10 2.76 -7.61
CA PHE A 113 -1.00 2.46 -9.05
C PHE A 113 0.38 1.94 -9.45
N SER A 114 1.28 1.82 -8.49
CA SER A 114 2.63 1.31 -8.73
C SER A 114 3.18 0.65 -7.48
N GLY A 115 4.31 -0.03 -7.64
CA GLY A 115 5.08 -0.60 -6.54
C GLY A 115 4.89 -2.09 -6.35
N GLY A 116 3.69 -2.61 -6.40
CA GLY A 116 3.44 -4.03 -6.28
C GLY A 116 3.68 -4.65 -4.91
N TRP A 117 3.83 -3.84 -3.85
CA TRP A 117 4.05 -4.38 -2.50
C TRP A 117 2.91 -5.27 -2.03
N ALA A 118 1.69 -4.97 -2.48
CA ALA A 118 0.52 -5.74 -2.09
C ALA A 118 0.57 -7.17 -2.61
N ASP A 119 1.27 -7.42 -3.73
CA ASP A 119 1.46 -8.76 -4.27
C ASP A 119 2.36 -9.62 -3.37
N SER A 120 3.22 -9.01 -2.57
CA SER A 120 4.09 -9.75 -1.65
C SER A 120 3.42 -10.10 -0.33
N LEU A 121 2.21 -9.62 -0.08
CA LEU A 121 1.46 -9.99 1.12
C LEU A 121 0.94 -11.42 1.02
N PRO A 122 0.88 -12.15 2.16
CA PRO A 122 0.27 -13.49 2.16
C PRO A 122 -1.18 -13.42 1.72
N SER A 123 -1.60 -14.42 0.97
CA SER A 123 -2.98 -14.52 0.51
C SER A 123 -3.93 -14.69 1.68
N SER A 124 -5.09 -14.07 1.59
CA SER A 124 -6.24 -14.34 2.46
C SER A 124 -6.72 -15.76 2.19
N SER A 125 -6.84 -16.55 3.21
CA SER A 125 -7.34 -17.94 3.10
C SER A 125 -8.84 -18.01 3.35
#